data_0083144bcb64ec1d9aa05dd2f418fedf
#
_entry.id   0083144bcb64ec1d9aa05dd2f418fedf
#
_cell.length_a   1.000
_cell.length_b   1.000
_cell.length_c   1.000
_cell.angle_alpha   90.00
_cell.angle_beta   90.00
_cell.angle_gamma   90.00
#
_symmetry.space_group_name_H-M   'P 1'
#
loop_
_entity.id
_entity.type
_entity.pdbx_description
1 polymer ?
#
loop_
_entity_poly.entity_id
_entity_poly.type
_entity_poly.pdbx_seq_one_letter_code
_entity_poly.pdbx_strand_id
1 'polypeptide(L)'
;MTGRNGGLGRAGDEPARTPQAVPEAALGVPDPADALLSRPGFLVRRLHQIHSAMFAEECAAYGVTPVQYSLMTLLEHAPGIDQGRAAAGLSLDRFTTADVVKRLETAGLLRTERGRDRRAKSLFLSRQGSRLLDEMQASAQRAHDRLVEGLPPRQREQFVRNLRRLVDLHGAAGDAAPRIR
;
A
#
# COMPACT_ATOMS: atom_id res chain seq x y z
N MET A 1 -7.65 56.66 80.43
CA MET A 1 -8.62 55.60 80.23
C MET A 1 -8.54 55.17 78.80
N THR A 2 -7.74 54.24 78.58
CA THR A 2 -7.89 52.87 78.12
C THR A 2 -8.81 52.69 76.89
N GLY A 3 -8.23 52.34 75.77
CA GLY A 3 -8.88 51.81 74.58
C GLY A 3 -7.94 51.11 73.69
N ARG A 4 -7.75 49.79 73.90
CA ARG A 4 -6.98 48.88 73.05
C ARG A 4 -7.71 48.66 71.74
N ASN A 5 -7.01 48.80 70.63
CA ASN A 5 -7.50 48.37 69.34
C ASN A 5 -6.60 47.25 68.80
N GLY A 6 -7.18 46.06 68.71
CA GLY A 6 -6.52 44.87 68.25
C GLY A 6 -6.40 44.83 66.73
N GLY A 7 -5.21 44.64 66.22
CA GLY A 7 -4.94 44.43 64.83
C GLY A 7 -5.36 43.02 64.37
N LEU A 8 -6.23 42.95 63.40
CA LEU A 8 -6.55 41.73 62.64
C LEU A 8 -5.48 41.52 61.54
N GLY A 9 -4.70 40.45 61.74
CA GLY A 9 -3.75 40.00 60.72
C GLY A 9 -4.51 39.58 59.45
N ARG A 10 -4.09 40.12 58.32
CA ARG A 10 -4.46 39.63 56.97
C ARG A 10 -3.74 38.29 56.73
N ALA A 11 -4.56 37.27 56.59
CA ALA A 11 -4.11 35.98 56.03
C ALA A 11 -3.62 36.19 54.58
N GLY A 12 -2.41 35.79 54.34
CA GLY A 12 -1.81 35.83 53.01
C GLY A 12 -2.58 34.89 52.06
N ASP A 13 -3.02 35.43 50.96
CA ASP A 13 -3.57 34.72 49.82
C ASP A 13 -2.41 34.07 49.07
N GLU A 14 -2.19 32.79 49.35
CA GLU A 14 -1.20 31.97 48.63
C GLU A 14 -1.85 31.56 47.29
N PRO A 15 -1.31 31.96 46.11
CA PRO A 15 -1.89 31.58 44.83
C PRO A 15 -1.83 30.07 44.69
N ALA A 16 -2.99 29.45 44.47
CA ALA A 16 -3.13 28.03 44.16
C ALA A 16 -2.17 27.61 43.02
N ARG A 17 -1.19 26.77 43.33
CA ARG A 17 -0.32 26.13 42.34
C ARG A 17 -1.16 25.31 41.40
N THR A 18 -1.32 25.77 40.16
CA THR A 18 -1.82 24.99 39.06
C THR A 18 -0.98 23.71 38.93
N PRO A 19 -1.59 22.52 38.88
CA PRO A 19 -0.82 21.30 38.65
C PRO A 19 -0.12 21.43 37.30
N GLN A 20 1.20 21.46 37.30
CA GLN A 20 1.97 21.34 36.07
C GLN A 20 1.68 19.97 35.47
N ALA A 21 1.11 19.96 34.25
CA ALA A 21 0.94 18.74 33.48
C ALA A 21 2.32 18.11 33.30
N VAL A 22 2.49 16.90 33.82
CA VAL A 22 3.71 16.10 33.60
C VAL A 22 3.76 15.81 32.11
N PRO A 23 4.86 16.15 31.40
CA PRO A 23 4.96 15.86 29.99
C PRO A 23 4.82 14.34 29.78
N GLU A 24 3.96 13.92 28.89
CA GLU A 24 3.61 12.52 28.58
C GLU A 24 4.81 11.66 28.22
N ALA A 25 5.89 12.30 27.76
CA ALA A 25 7.21 11.70 27.51
C ALA A 25 7.94 11.15 28.76
N ALA A 26 7.49 11.51 29.97
CA ALA A 26 8.16 11.09 31.21
C ALA A 26 7.71 9.71 31.73
N LEU A 27 6.69 9.08 31.13
CA LEU A 27 6.14 7.81 31.63
C LEU A 27 6.73 6.57 30.95
N GLY A 28 7.69 6.69 30.03
CA GLY A 28 8.36 5.54 29.40
C GLY A 28 7.44 4.56 28.65
N VAL A 29 6.19 4.96 28.39
CA VAL A 29 5.26 4.18 27.57
C VAL A 29 5.66 4.43 26.12
N PRO A 30 6.08 3.39 25.37
CA PRO A 30 6.38 3.54 23.96
C PRO A 30 5.16 4.09 23.24
N ASP A 31 5.34 5.05 22.32
CA ASP A 31 4.26 5.51 21.47
C ASP A 31 3.59 4.28 20.84
N PRO A 32 2.25 4.10 20.97
CA PRO A 32 1.55 3.00 20.33
C PRO A 32 1.88 2.89 18.82
N ALA A 33 2.22 3.99 18.16
CA ALA A 33 2.69 4.01 16.78
C ALA A 33 4.04 3.29 16.62
N ASP A 34 4.99 3.44 17.55
CA ASP A 34 6.31 2.77 17.50
C ASP A 34 6.17 1.25 17.57
N ALA A 35 5.21 0.75 18.36
CA ALA A 35 4.93 -0.67 18.45
C ALA A 35 4.41 -1.26 17.12
N LEU A 36 3.73 -0.47 16.30
CA LEU A 36 3.28 -0.87 14.96
C LEU A 36 4.42 -0.75 13.93
N LEU A 37 5.21 0.32 14.00
CA LEU A 37 6.33 0.58 13.09
C LEU A 37 7.47 -0.44 13.22
N SER A 38 7.54 -1.18 14.32
CA SER A 38 8.47 -2.31 14.47
C SER A 38 8.00 -3.61 13.78
N ARG A 39 6.76 -3.67 13.27
CA ARG A 39 6.16 -4.90 12.71
C ARG A 39 6.27 -4.93 11.18
N PRO A 40 7.01 -5.91 10.59
CA PRO A 40 7.19 -5.99 9.14
C PRO A 40 5.87 -6.02 8.36
N GLY A 41 4.89 -6.80 8.82
CA GLY A 41 3.58 -6.88 8.14
C GLY A 41 2.82 -5.56 8.10
N PHE A 42 2.91 -4.74 9.15
CA PHE A 42 2.34 -3.40 9.16
C PHE A 42 3.07 -2.48 8.17
N LEU A 43 4.40 -2.52 8.15
CA LEU A 43 5.23 -1.71 7.25
C LEU A 43 4.97 -2.06 5.78
N VAL A 44 4.88 -3.35 5.44
CA VAL A 44 4.55 -3.81 4.08
C VAL A 44 3.18 -3.27 3.64
N ARG A 45 2.15 -3.40 4.50
CA ARG A 45 0.81 -2.86 4.21
C ARG A 45 0.84 -1.33 4.04
N ARG A 46 1.55 -0.62 4.93
CA ARG A 46 1.66 0.84 4.88
C ARG A 46 2.39 1.30 3.61
N LEU A 47 3.48 0.61 3.27
CA LEU A 47 4.24 0.89 2.05
C LEU A 47 3.42 0.66 0.80
N HIS A 48 2.60 -0.40 0.77
CA HIS A 48 1.67 -0.66 -0.33
C HIS A 48 0.64 0.47 -0.49
N GLN A 49 0.09 1.00 0.61
CA GLN A 49 -0.84 2.14 0.57
C GLN A 49 -0.15 3.40 0.00
N ILE A 50 1.10 3.68 0.45
CA ILE A 50 1.89 4.81 -0.03
C ILE A 50 2.16 4.67 -1.53
N HIS A 51 2.62 3.50 -1.97
CA HIS A 51 2.85 3.23 -3.40
C HIS A 51 1.57 3.40 -4.23
N SER A 52 0.43 2.91 -3.73
CA SER A 52 -0.86 3.03 -4.44
C SER A 52 -1.27 4.49 -4.62
N ALA A 53 -1.02 5.36 -3.63
CA ALA A 53 -1.26 6.79 -3.74
C ALA A 53 -0.33 7.46 -4.75
N MET A 54 0.97 7.17 -4.69
CA MET A 54 1.97 7.67 -5.65
C MET A 54 1.64 7.26 -7.09
N PHE A 55 1.23 6.00 -7.28
CA PHE A 55 0.80 5.51 -8.58
C PHE A 55 -0.45 6.24 -9.10
N ALA A 56 -1.44 6.46 -8.23
CA ALA A 56 -2.65 7.19 -8.59
C ALA A 56 -2.35 8.64 -8.99
N GLU A 57 -1.39 9.29 -8.34
CA GLU A 57 -0.93 10.64 -8.71
C GLU A 57 -0.23 10.64 -10.07
N GLU A 58 0.81 9.80 -10.25
CA GLU A 58 1.61 9.75 -11.48
C GLU A 58 0.80 9.28 -12.70
N CYS A 59 -0.15 8.39 -12.49
CA CYS A 59 -0.95 7.78 -13.54
C CYS A 59 -2.39 8.34 -13.63
N ALA A 60 -2.69 9.47 -12.99
CA ALA A 60 -4.04 10.06 -12.93
C ALA A 60 -4.69 10.24 -14.31
N ALA A 61 -3.90 10.63 -15.32
CA ALA A 61 -4.39 10.89 -16.67
C ALA A 61 -4.90 9.65 -17.41
N TYR A 62 -4.54 8.45 -16.95
CA TYR A 62 -4.82 7.21 -17.67
C TYR A 62 -6.03 6.45 -17.12
N GLY A 63 -6.50 6.77 -15.91
CA GLY A 63 -7.66 6.11 -15.29
C GLY A 63 -7.46 4.62 -14.98
N VAL A 64 -6.20 4.17 -14.87
CA VAL A 64 -5.81 2.77 -14.64
C VAL A 64 -5.28 2.61 -13.20
N THR A 65 -5.79 1.63 -12.48
CA THR A 65 -5.32 1.31 -11.11
C THR A 65 -4.02 0.49 -11.13
N PRO A 66 -3.24 0.45 -10.01
CA PRO A 66 -2.04 -0.38 -9.94
C PRO A 66 -2.27 -1.85 -10.31
N VAL A 67 -3.37 -2.45 -9.87
CA VAL A 67 -3.69 -3.86 -10.16
C VAL A 67 -4.06 -4.08 -11.62
N GLN A 68 -4.76 -3.13 -12.24
CA GLN A 68 -5.05 -3.16 -13.67
C GLN A 68 -3.77 -3.03 -14.50
N TYR A 69 -2.88 -2.11 -14.13
CA TYR A 69 -1.57 -1.96 -14.76
C TYR A 69 -0.74 -3.26 -14.64
N SER A 70 -0.73 -3.89 -13.46
CA SER A 70 -0.02 -5.16 -13.26
C SER A 70 -0.57 -6.28 -14.15
N LEU A 71 -1.91 -6.38 -14.31
CA LEU A 71 -2.51 -7.35 -15.23
C LEU A 71 -2.15 -7.04 -16.69
N MET A 72 -2.21 -5.78 -17.10
CA MET A 72 -1.80 -5.36 -18.45
C MET A 72 -0.34 -5.71 -18.73
N THR A 73 0.56 -5.42 -17.79
CA THR A 73 1.98 -5.79 -17.88
C THR A 73 2.18 -7.30 -17.96
N LEU A 74 1.43 -8.08 -17.17
CA LEU A 74 1.49 -9.55 -17.25
C LEU A 74 1.07 -10.05 -18.64
N LEU A 75 0.00 -9.50 -19.22
CA LEU A 75 -0.52 -9.90 -20.52
C LEU A 75 0.38 -9.48 -21.69
N GLU A 76 1.15 -8.41 -21.55
CA GLU A 76 2.18 -8.03 -22.53
C GLU A 76 3.26 -9.11 -22.62
N HIS A 77 3.70 -9.66 -21.47
CA HIS A 77 4.77 -10.67 -21.41
C HIS A 77 4.26 -12.10 -21.57
N ALA A 78 2.97 -12.36 -21.31
CA ALA A 78 2.36 -13.68 -21.38
C ALA A 78 0.98 -13.64 -22.08
N PRO A 79 0.92 -13.28 -23.38
CA PRO A 79 -0.33 -13.21 -24.10
C PRO A 79 -1.01 -14.59 -24.18
N GLY A 80 -2.33 -14.63 -24.01
CA GLY A 80 -3.10 -15.87 -24.05
C GLY A 80 -3.09 -16.67 -22.74
N ILE A 81 -2.54 -16.15 -21.66
CA ILE A 81 -2.64 -16.77 -20.34
C ILE A 81 -4.11 -16.88 -19.93
N ASP A 82 -4.47 -17.97 -19.26
CA ASP A 82 -5.81 -18.13 -18.70
C ASP A 82 -5.99 -17.31 -17.42
N GLN A 83 -7.25 -17.05 -17.07
CA GLN A 83 -7.58 -16.22 -15.90
C GLN A 83 -7.07 -16.82 -14.58
N GLY A 84 -7.01 -18.14 -14.43
CA GLY A 84 -6.49 -18.80 -13.21
C GLY A 84 -4.99 -18.58 -13.05
N ARG A 85 -4.23 -18.73 -14.14
CA ARG A 85 -2.79 -18.45 -14.14
C ARG A 85 -2.49 -16.96 -13.98
N ALA A 86 -3.34 -16.07 -14.53
CA ALA A 86 -3.22 -14.64 -14.29
C ALA A 86 -3.47 -14.30 -12.82
N ALA A 87 -4.48 -14.90 -12.17
CA ALA A 87 -4.74 -14.75 -10.75
C ALA A 87 -3.54 -15.18 -9.90
N ALA A 88 -2.96 -16.35 -10.20
CA ALA A 88 -1.77 -16.84 -9.51
C ALA A 88 -0.56 -15.91 -9.71
N GLY A 89 -0.30 -15.47 -10.94
CA GLY A 89 0.81 -14.57 -11.26
C GLY A 89 0.73 -13.21 -10.59
N LEU A 90 -0.49 -12.73 -10.31
CA LEU A 90 -0.73 -11.47 -9.61
C LEU A 90 -0.98 -11.64 -8.10
N SER A 91 -0.95 -12.86 -7.59
CA SER A 91 -1.30 -13.18 -6.19
C SER A 91 -2.69 -12.66 -5.79
N LEU A 92 -3.65 -12.73 -6.72
CA LEU A 92 -5.03 -12.30 -6.52
C LEU A 92 -5.97 -13.50 -6.39
N ASP A 93 -7.07 -13.30 -5.66
CA ASP A 93 -8.16 -14.27 -5.69
C ASP A 93 -8.93 -14.22 -7.03
N ARG A 94 -9.70 -15.28 -7.29
CA ARG A 94 -10.43 -15.43 -8.57
C ARG A 94 -11.49 -14.36 -8.80
N PHE A 95 -12.14 -13.87 -7.73
CA PHE A 95 -13.19 -12.85 -7.84
C PHE A 95 -12.60 -11.50 -8.19
N THR A 96 -11.54 -11.09 -7.47
CA THR A 96 -10.80 -9.87 -7.75
C THR A 96 -10.23 -9.89 -9.17
N THR A 97 -9.64 -11.01 -9.60
CA THR A 97 -9.13 -11.14 -10.96
C THR A 97 -10.24 -11.02 -12.00
N ALA A 98 -11.40 -11.66 -11.77
CA ALA A 98 -12.53 -11.58 -12.68
C ALA A 98 -13.07 -10.13 -12.80
N ASP A 99 -13.14 -9.39 -11.69
CA ASP A 99 -13.56 -7.98 -11.70
C ASP A 99 -12.57 -7.10 -12.48
N VAL A 100 -11.27 -7.27 -12.23
CA VAL A 100 -10.21 -6.55 -12.95
C VAL A 100 -10.27 -6.84 -14.46
N VAL A 101 -10.38 -8.10 -14.85
CA VAL A 101 -10.53 -8.51 -16.25
C VAL A 101 -11.76 -7.86 -16.86
N LYS A 102 -12.92 -7.93 -16.21
CA LYS A 102 -14.17 -7.34 -16.69
C LYS A 102 -14.06 -5.83 -16.89
N ARG A 103 -13.43 -5.12 -15.96
CA ARG A 103 -13.23 -3.66 -16.06
C ARG A 103 -12.34 -3.29 -17.24
N LEU A 104 -11.22 -4.00 -17.43
CA LEU A 104 -10.33 -3.77 -18.57
C LEU A 104 -10.99 -4.15 -19.90
N GLU A 105 -11.78 -5.22 -19.93
CA GLU A 105 -12.57 -5.63 -21.12
C GLU A 105 -13.63 -4.57 -21.46
N THR A 106 -14.35 -4.06 -20.45
CA THR A 106 -15.35 -2.98 -20.63
C THR A 106 -14.70 -1.69 -21.13
N ALA A 107 -13.48 -1.39 -20.69
CA ALA A 107 -12.70 -0.23 -21.16
C ALA A 107 -12.06 -0.45 -22.55
N GLY A 108 -12.23 -1.64 -23.16
CA GLY A 108 -11.64 -1.97 -24.46
C GLY A 108 -10.13 -2.20 -24.43
N LEU A 109 -9.52 -2.33 -23.22
CA LEU A 109 -8.08 -2.50 -23.03
C LEU A 109 -7.63 -3.96 -23.06
N LEU A 110 -8.55 -4.88 -22.84
CA LEU A 110 -8.35 -6.31 -22.84
C LEU A 110 -9.41 -6.99 -23.70
N ARG A 111 -9.06 -8.12 -24.31
CA ARG A 111 -10.00 -9.01 -24.99
C ARG A 111 -9.84 -10.42 -24.47
N THR A 112 -10.94 -11.14 -24.38
CA THR A 112 -10.96 -12.57 -24.06
C THR A 112 -11.27 -13.39 -25.30
N GLU A 113 -10.56 -14.52 -25.44
CA GLU A 113 -10.84 -15.52 -26.47
C GLU A 113 -11.19 -16.85 -25.80
N ARG A 114 -12.01 -17.66 -26.46
CA ARG A 114 -12.24 -19.03 -26.01
C ARG A 114 -10.96 -19.83 -26.21
N GLY A 115 -10.38 -20.36 -25.12
CA GLY A 115 -9.24 -21.25 -25.20
C GLY A 115 -9.57 -22.57 -25.94
N ARG A 116 -8.55 -23.37 -26.24
CA ARG A 116 -8.70 -24.71 -26.82
C ARG A 116 -9.59 -25.61 -25.97
N ASP A 117 -9.48 -25.45 -24.63
CA ASP A 117 -10.47 -26.00 -23.69
C ASP A 117 -11.60 -24.98 -23.54
N ARG A 118 -12.83 -25.39 -23.94
CA ARG A 118 -14.06 -24.57 -23.90
C ARG A 118 -14.34 -23.94 -22.51
N ARG A 119 -13.68 -24.40 -21.46
CA ARG A 119 -13.84 -23.93 -20.06
C ARG A 119 -12.87 -22.82 -19.69
N ALA A 120 -11.75 -22.64 -20.37
CA ALA A 120 -10.76 -21.62 -20.07
C ALA A 120 -10.84 -20.46 -21.07
N LYS A 121 -10.89 -19.23 -20.57
CA LYS A 121 -10.78 -18.01 -21.36
C LYS A 121 -9.33 -17.56 -21.38
N SER A 122 -8.78 -17.38 -22.58
CA SER A 122 -7.45 -16.80 -22.80
C SER A 122 -7.55 -15.28 -22.83
N LEU A 123 -6.65 -14.61 -22.14
CA LEU A 123 -6.62 -13.16 -21.96
C LEU A 123 -5.54 -12.55 -22.85
N PHE A 124 -5.88 -11.45 -23.53
CA PHE A 124 -4.96 -10.71 -24.39
C PHE A 124 -5.15 -9.22 -24.19
N LEU A 125 -4.09 -8.44 -24.30
CA LEU A 125 -4.24 -7.00 -24.50
C LEU A 125 -4.90 -6.72 -25.85
N SER A 126 -5.74 -5.69 -25.91
CA SER A 126 -6.16 -5.10 -27.16
C SER A 126 -5.04 -4.20 -27.71
N ARG A 127 -5.15 -3.77 -28.97
CA ARG A 127 -4.24 -2.75 -29.52
C ARG A 127 -4.28 -1.43 -28.74
N GLN A 128 -5.45 -1.06 -28.21
CA GLN A 128 -5.61 0.10 -27.35
C GLN A 128 -4.94 -0.11 -26.01
N GLY A 129 -5.07 -1.31 -25.42
CA GLY A 129 -4.41 -1.67 -24.16
C GLY A 129 -2.89 -1.63 -24.27
N SER A 130 -2.29 -2.19 -25.32
CA SER A 130 -0.84 -2.12 -25.53
C SER A 130 -0.35 -0.67 -25.67
N ARG A 131 -1.02 0.16 -26.49
CA ARG A 131 -0.65 1.57 -26.61
C ARG A 131 -0.72 2.32 -25.28
N LEU A 132 -1.82 2.13 -24.54
CA LEU A 132 -1.97 2.76 -23.23
C LEU A 132 -0.90 2.30 -22.25
N LEU A 133 -0.53 1.02 -22.26
CA LEU A 133 0.54 0.49 -21.42
C LEU A 133 1.88 1.15 -21.75
N ASP A 134 2.21 1.31 -23.04
CA ASP A 134 3.42 2.02 -23.50
C ASP A 134 3.42 3.48 -23.03
N GLU A 135 2.30 4.19 -23.19
CA GLU A 135 2.16 5.58 -22.76
C GLU A 135 2.29 5.76 -21.25
N MET A 136 1.84 4.78 -20.47
CA MET A 136 1.92 4.80 -19.00
C MET A 136 3.30 4.47 -18.45
N GLN A 137 4.17 3.82 -19.21
CA GLN A 137 5.40 3.23 -18.71
C GLN A 137 6.27 4.22 -17.93
N ALA A 138 6.48 5.43 -18.48
CA ALA A 138 7.28 6.46 -17.80
C ALA A 138 6.64 6.94 -16.50
N SER A 139 5.31 7.10 -16.46
CA SER A 139 4.57 7.52 -15.28
C SER A 139 4.58 6.45 -14.19
N ALA A 140 4.34 5.19 -14.56
CA ALA A 140 4.42 4.08 -13.63
C ALA A 140 5.83 3.90 -13.06
N GLN A 141 6.87 4.09 -13.90
CA GLN A 141 8.26 4.05 -13.44
C GLN A 141 8.55 5.15 -12.41
N ARG A 142 8.08 6.39 -12.63
CA ARG A 142 8.22 7.46 -11.64
C ARG A 142 7.59 7.12 -10.30
N ALA A 143 6.41 6.48 -10.29
CA ALA A 143 5.78 6.03 -9.04
C ALA A 143 6.65 5.01 -8.30
N HIS A 144 7.29 4.07 -9.01
CA HIS A 144 8.22 3.11 -8.43
C HIS A 144 9.50 3.79 -7.90
N ASP A 145 10.06 4.74 -8.65
CA ASP A 145 11.28 5.45 -8.26
C ASP A 145 11.04 6.31 -7.01
N ARG A 146 9.91 7.02 -6.96
CA ARG A 146 9.49 7.81 -5.78
C ARG A 146 9.38 6.95 -4.52
N LEU A 147 8.91 5.71 -4.63
CA LEU A 147 8.77 4.82 -3.47
C LEU A 147 10.09 4.59 -2.75
N VAL A 148 11.19 4.55 -3.48
CA VAL A 148 12.53 4.23 -2.96
C VAL A 148 13.48 5.43 -2.97
N GLU A 149 13.00 6.62 -3.34
CA GLU A 149 13.81 7.83 -3.51
C GLU A 149 14.60 8.21 -2.25
N GLY A 150 14.00 8.01 -1.06
CA GLY A 150 14.64 8.27 0.22
C GLY A 150 15.81 7.34 0.57
N LEU A 151 16.06 6.28 -0.21
CA LEU A 151 17.15 5.34 0.01
C LEU A 151 18.36 5.66 -0.88
N PRO A 152 19.62 5.53 -0.36
CA PRO A 152 20.82 5.55 -1.20
C PRO A 152 20.77 4.45 -2.29
N PRO A 153 21.40 4.64 -3.47
CA PRO A 153 21.26 3.72 -4.61
C PRO A 153 21.52 2.25 -4.28
N ARG A 154 22.59 1.94 -3.53
CA ARG A 154 22.90 0.55 -3.11
C ARG A 154 21.81 -0.06 -2.22
N GLN A 155 21.17 0.76 -1.38
CA GLN A 155 20.08 0.30 -0.51
C GLN A 155 18.78 0.08 -1.29
N ARG A 156 18.52 0.86 -2.35
CA ARG A 156 17.36 0.63 -3.25
C ARG A 156 17.42 -0.74 -3.88
N GLU A 157 18.56 -1.10 -4.47
CA GLU A 157 18.76 -2.42 -5.06
C GLU A 157 18.64 -3.54 -4.00
N GLN A 158 19.25 -3.34 -2.81
CA GLN A 158 19.16 -4.32 -1.74
C GLN A 158 17.73 -4.50 -1.25
N PHE A 159 16.96 -3.41 -1.15
CA PHE A 159 15.54 -3.45 -0.78
C PHE A 159 14.73 -4.29 -1.77
N VAL A 160 14.88 -4.04 -3.08
CA VAL A 160 14.19 -4.82 -4.12
C VAL A 160 14.60 -6.29 -4.09
N ARG A 161 15.91 -6.60 -3.93
CA ARG A 161 16.38 -7.98 -3.79
C ARG A 161 15.80 -8.69 -2.56
N ASN A 162 15.70 -7.98 -1.42
CA ASN A 162 15.12 -8.54 -0.20
C ASN A 162 13.62 -8.81 -0.36
N LEU A 163 12.87 -7.89 -0.98
CA LEU A 163 11.45 -8.10 -1.28
C LEU A 163 11.24 -9.32 -2.18
N ARG A 164 12.00 -9.43 -3.29
CA ARG A 164 11.94 -10.61 -4.18
C ARG A 164 12.19 -11.88 -3.41
N ARG A 165 13.29 -11.94 -2.62
CA ARG A 165 13.61 -13.12 -1.82
C ARG A 165 12.49 -13.52 -0.87
N LEU A 166 11.82 -12.56 -0.21
CA LEU A 166 10.70 -12.84 0.67
C LEU A 166 9.48 -13.35 -0.11
N VAL A 167 9.19 -12.76 -1.27
CA VAL A 167 8.11 -13.21 -2.15
C VAL A 167 8.38 -14.64 -2.63
N ASP A 168 9.59 -14.94 -3.09
CA ASP A 168 9.97 -16.28 -3.57
C ASP A 168 9.89 -17.34 -2.46
N LEU A 169 10.33 -17.00 -1.23
CA LEU A 169 10.29 -17.92 -0.08
C LEU A 169 8.86 -18.22 0.38
N HIS A 170 7.96 -17.27 0.27
CA HIS A 170 6.60 -17.40 0.80
C HIS A 170 5.54 -17.58 -0.30
N GLY A 171 5.83 -17.21 -1.55
CA GLY A 171 4.92 -17.35 -2.68
C GLY A 171 4.53 -18.80 -2.96
N ALA A 172 5.50 -19.71 -2.91
CA ALA A 172 5.25 -21.14 -3.05
C ALA A 172 4.42 -21.73 -1.88
N ALA A 173 4.49 -21.12 -0.69
CA ALA A 173 3.69 -21.51 0.47
C ALA A 173 2.27 -20.89 0.43
N GLY A 174 2.10 -19.75 -0.23
CA GLY A 174 0.80 -19.05 -0.35
C GLY A 174 -0.22 -19.81 -1.18
N ASP A 175 0.20 -20.60 -2.15
CA ASP A 175 -0.68 -21.49 -2.93
C ASP A 175 -1.23 -22.67 -2.09
N ALA A 176 -0.58 -23.00 -0.96
CA ALA A 176 -0.98 -24.07 -0.03
C ALA A 176 -1.67 -23.53 1.24
N ALA A 177 -1.69 -22.22 1.49
CA ALA A 177 -2.31 -21.67 2.71
C ALA A 177 -3.85 -21.71 2.62
N PRO A 178 -4.56 -22.22 3.65
CA PRO A 178 -6.01 -22.18 3.69
C PRO A 178 -6.46 -20.71 3.72
N ARG A 179 -7.32 -20.36 2.76
CA ARG A 179 -7.93 -19.03 2.71
C ARG A 179 -8.79 -18.85 3.93
N ILE A 180 -8.48 -17.86 4.76
CA ILE A 180 -9.37 -17.43 5.85
C ILE A 180 -10.67 -16.95 5.18
N ARG A 181 -11.77 -17.63 5.52
CA ARG A 181 -13.14 -17.27 5.12
C ARG A 181 -13.60 -16.02 5.84
#